data_157c5ba196b6a8e1d88c5778be72f926
#
_entry.id   157c5ba196b6a8e1d88c5778be72f926
#
_cell.length_a   1.000
_cell.length_b   1.000
_cell.length_c   1.000
_cell.angle_alpha   90.00
_cell.angle_beta   90.00
_cell.angle_gamma   90.00
#
_symmetry.space_group_name_H-M   'P 1'
#
loop_
_entity.id
_entity.type
_entity.pdbx_description
1 polymer ?
#
loop_
_entity_poly.entity_id
_entity_poly.type
_entity_poly.pdbx_seq_one_letter_code
_entity_poly.pdbx_strand_id
1 'polypeptide(L)'
;YIHGKNLKQIIEEEAPFTSERVLSVAMDIASALQHAHKKNIIHRDIKPQNILITDEGVLKVADFGIARAVDSSTVVTTGNAIGSVHYFSPEQARGGYIDKTSDIYSLGIVMYEMGTKMLPFEGESPVTVALKHINEDIPSPRSYNTELSTSLEDIIIKATQKKPENRYRNIDEMIKDMEQSLQHPNGSFVKIPDIENSPTIQMSEQDMKLLRGDKKNSINENKEEVDKKEQVPEEKDPREKWVTAGAVFTAFILIFVISAIGIKFIQSYLEPKVVAVPSLVNLDIEEAKALLEEKELILKVSDEAYHDEIPEGKIIMQDPEEGTIINLNSEVEVVVSKGVQTVEVPDVENRDYAYAKSMLEDL
;
A
#
# COMPACT_ATOMS: atom_id res chain seq x y z
N TYR A 1 -20.30 -17.70 -13.68
CA TYR A 1 -19.09 -18.58 -13.71
C TYR A 1 -18.28 -18.22 -14.94
N ILE A 2 -16.96 -18.00 -14.79
CA ILE A 2 -16.06 -17.67 -15.91
C ILE A 2 -15.16 -18.89 -16.10
N HIS A 3 -15.22 -19.52 -17.28
CA HIS A 3 -14.27 -20.55 -17.69
C HIS A 3 -13.03 -19.88 -18.28
N GLY A 4 -11.84 -20.29 -17.85
CA GLY A 4 -10.57 -19.72 -18.29
C GLY A 4 -9.51 -19.75 -17.18
N LYS A 5 -8.40 -19.04 -17.40
CA LYS A 5 -7.27 -18.91 -16.48
C LYS A 5 -7.16 -17.49 -15.98
N ASN A 6 -6.56 -17.30 -14.79
CA ASN A 6 -6.11 -15.96 -14.41
C ASN A 6 -4.76 -15.65 -15.04
N LEU A 7 -4.44 -14.35 -15.14
CA LEU A 7 -3.20 -13.89 -15.77
C LEU A 7 -1.95 -14.43 -15.05
N LYS A 8 -2.01 -14.68 -13.72
CA LYS A 8 -0.88 -15.24 -12.97
C LYS A 8 -0.51 -16.62 -13.48
N GLN A 9 -1.50 -17.49 -13.69
CA GLN A 9 -1.29 -18.83 -14.26
C GLN A 9 -0.67 -18.76 -15.67
N ILE A 10 -1.14 -17.81 -16.50
CA ILE A 10 -0.63 -17.63 -17.85
C ILE A 10 0.82 -17.09 -17.82
N ILE A 11 1.15 -16.18 -16.92
CA ILE A 11 2.52 -15.69 -16.72
C ILE A 11 3.44 -16.84 -16.29
N GLU A 12 3.02 -17.68 -15.36
CA GLU A 12 3.81 -18.82 -14.88
C GLU A 12 4.11 -19.82 -16.00
N GLU A 13 3.14 -20.06 -16.88
CA GLU A 13 3.26 -21.00 -17.99
C GLU A 13 4.06 -20.43 -19.19
N GLU A 14 3.83 -19.17 -19.55
CA GLU A 14 4.20 -18.65 -20.87
C GLU A 14 5.14 -17.44 -20.86
N ALA A 15 5.34 -16.77 -19.70
CA ALA A 15 6.24 -15.60 -19.64
C ALA A 15 7.73 -16.03 -19.72
N PRO A 16 8.63 -15.14 -20.19
CA PRO A 16 8.39 -13.72 -20.53
C PRO A 16 7.62 -13.52 -21.84
N PHE A 17 6.71 -12.51 -21.85
CA PHE A 17 5.95 -12.17 -23.04
C PHE A 17 6.71 -11.21 -23.96
N THR A 18 6.37 -11.19 -25.25
CA THR A 18 6.84 -10.17 -26.17
C THR A 18 6.26 -8.79 -25.82
N SER A 19 6.91 -7.72 -26.25
CA SER A 19 6.42 -6.35 -25.99
C SER A 19 4.99 -6.13 -26.50
N GLU A 20 4.68 -6.65 -27.69
CA GLU A 20 3.33 -6.53 -28.29
C GLU A 20 2.29 -7.23 -27.42
N ARG A 21 2.61 -8.42 -26.89
CA ARG A 21 1.69 -9.17 -26.02
C ARG A 21 1.48 -8.46 -24.67
N VAL A 22 2.56 -7.95 -24.06
CA VAL A 22 2.48 -7.14 -22.82
C VAL A 22 1.58 -5.94 -23.05
N LEU A 23 1.80 -5.19 -24.14
CA LEU A 23 1.00 -4.01 -24.47
C LEU A 23 -0.47 -4.36 -24.73
N SER A 24 -0.75 -5.43 -25.48
CA SER A 24 -2.13 -5.87 -25.76
C SER A 24 -2.89 -6.18 -24.49
N VAL A 25 -2.33 -7.02 -23.59
CA VAL A 25 -2.96 -7.38 -22.30
C VAL A 25 -3.10 -6.14 -21.41
N ALA A 26 -2.07 -5.30 -21.36
CA ALA A 26 -2.11 -4.08 -20.54
C ALA A 26 -3.16 -3.09 -21.03
N MET A 27 -3.38 -2.95 -22.35
CA MET A 27 -4.43 -2.08 -22.90
C MET A 27 -5.84 -2.57 -22.56
N ASP A 28 -6.07 -3.88 -22.57
CA ASP A 28 -7.35 -4.45 -22.14
C ASP A 28 -7.64 -4.16 -20.66
N ILE A 29 -6.64 -4.34 -19.79
CA ILE A 29 -6.73 -3.98 -18.37
C ILE A 29 -6.96 -2.47 -18.22
N ALA A 30 -6.19 -1.66 -18.92
CA ALA A 30 -6.31 -0.20 -18.89
C ALA A 30 -7.68 0.29 -19.36
N SER A 31 -8.29 -0.36 -20.36
CA SER A 31 -9.66 -0.07 -20.83
C SER A 31 -10.70 -0.34 -19.75
N ALA A 32 -10.57 -1.45 -19.02
CA ALA A 32 -11.45 -1.74 -17.87
C ALA A 32 -11.28 -0.69 -16.76
N LEU A 33 -10.03 -0.33 -16.41
CA LEU A 33 -9.74 0.72 -15.42
C LEU A 33 -10.26 2.08 -15.87
N GLN A 34 -10.14 2.44 -17.16
CA GLN A 34 -10.68 3.68 -17.71
C GLN A 34 -12.19 3.79 -17.45
N HIS A 35 -12.92 2.69 -17.67
CA HIS A 35 -14.35 2.65 -17.43
C HIS A 35 -14.70 2.83 -15.94
N ALA A 36 -13.95 2.21 -15.04
CA ALA A 36 -14.12 2.36 -13.61
C ALA A 36 -13.75 3.77 -13.11
N HIS A 37 -12.63 4.31 -13.56
CA HIS A 37 -12.15 5.65 -13.18
C HIS A 37 -13.08 6.76 -13.63
N LYS A 38 -13.75 6.62 -14.78
CA LYS A 38 -14.81 7.54 -15.25
C LYS A 38 -16.02 7.57 -14.31
N LYS A 39 -16.23 6.50 -13.53
CA LYS A 39 -17.27 6.39 -12.50
C LYS A 39 -16.74 6.71 -11.09
N ASN A 40 -15.53 7.23 -10.97
CA ASN A 40 -14.82 7.45 -9.70
C ASN A 40 -14.64 6.18 -8.86
N ILE A 41 -14.56 5.02 -9.51
CA ILE A 41 -14.26 3.74 -8.86
C ILE A 41 -12.78 3.45 -9.07
N ILE A 42 -12.04 3.27 -7.98
CA ILE A 42 -10.64 2.89 -7.95
C ILE A 42 -10.57 1.41 -7.59
N HIS A 43 -9.78 0.63 -8.32
CA HIS A 43 -9.70 -0.83 -8.12
C HIS A 43 -8.95 -1.21 -6.85
N ARG A 44 -7.81 -0.58 -6.56
CA ARG A 44 -6.97 -0.74 -5.36
C ARG A 44 -6.27 -2.08 -5.18
N ASP A 45 -6.56 -3.10 -6.00
CA ASP A 45 -5.95 -4.44 -5.92
C ASP A 45 -5.69 -5.03 -7.32
N ILE A 46 -5.08 -4.23 -8.22
CA ILE A 46 -4.66 -4.70 -9.54
C ILE A 46 -3.46 -5.64 -9.37
N LYS A 47 -3.67 -6.89 -9.77
CA LYS A 47 -2.67 -7.97 -9.75
C LYS A 47 -3.08 -9.07 -10.73
N PRO A 48 -2.14 -9.92 -11.20
CA PRO A 48 -2.47 -10.95 -12.20
C PRO A 48 -3.52 -11.95 -11.76
N GLN A 49 -3.67 -12.22 -10.47
CA GLN A 49 -4.70 -13.12 -9.94
C GLN A 49 -6.13 -12.59 -10.16
N ASN A 50 -6.29 -11.25 -10.18
CA ASN A 50 -7.58 -10.57 -10.37
C ASN A 50 -7.89 -10.27 -11.84
N ILE A 51 -7.05 -10.72 -12.77
CA ILE A 51 -7.23 -10.58 -14.21
C ILE A 51 -7.58 -11.96 -14.78
N LEU A 52 -8.81 -12.12 -15.21
CA LEU A 52 -9.32 -13.37 -15.75
C LEU A 52 -9.32 -13.31 -17.28
N ILE A 53 -8.90 -14.37 -17.93
CA ILE A 53 -8.89 -14.50 -19.40
C ILE A 53 -9.72 -15.74 -19.71
N THR A 54 -10.82 -15.56 -20.45
CA THR A 54 -11.70 -16.66 -20.83
C THR A 54 -11.06 -17.54 -21.89
N ASP A 55 -11.60 -18.74 -22.12
CA ASP A 55 -11.12 -19.66 -23.15
C ASP A 55 -11.24 -19.05 -24.56
N GLU A 56 -12.15 -18.04 -24.76
CA GLU A 56 -12.26 -17.27 -26.01
C GLU A 56 -11.29 -16.10 -26.08
N GLY A 57 -10.42 -15.91 -25.09
CA GLY A 57 -9.42 -14.84 -25.03
C GLY A 57 -9.96 -13.48 -24.54
N VAL A 58 -11.17 -13.42 -23.98
CA VAL A 58 -11.74 -12.17 -23.44
C VAL A 58 -11.18 -11.91 -22.05
N LEU A 59 -10.55 -10.74 -21.86
CA LEU A 59 -10.03 -10.31 -20.58
C LEU A 59 -11.12 -9.65 -19.71
N LYS A 60 -11.14 -9.97 -18.43
CA LYS A 60 -12.02 -9.37 -17.42
C LYS A 60 -11.24 -9.05 -16.15
N VAL A 61 -11.39 -7.82 -15.67
CA VAL A 61 -10.85 -7.41 -14.37
C VAL A 61 -11.89 -7.73 -13.29
N ALA A 62 -11.50 -8.51 -12.31
CA ALA A 62 -12.33 -8.98 -11.20
C ALA A 62 -11.88 -8.38 -9.87
N ASP A 63 -12.71 -8.54 -8.84
CA ASP A 63 -12.40 -8.19 -7.44
C ASP A 63 -11.96 -6.74 -7.24
N PHE A 64 -12.84 -5.82 -7.68
CA PHE A 64 -12.71 -4.40 -7.33
C PHE A 64 -12.69 -4.28 -5.80
N GLY A 65 -11.61 -3.72 -5.24
CA GLY A 65 -11.28 -3.69 -3.81
C GLY A 65 -12.28 -2.90 -2.93
N ILE A 66 -13.56 -3.24 -3.02
CA ILE A 66 -14.66 -2.60 -2.28
C ILE A 66 -14.51 -2.83 -0.78
N ALA A 67 -13.93 -3.97 -0.37
CA ALA A 67 -13.74 -4.35 1.04
C ALA A 67 -12.57 -3.63 1.74
N ARG A 68 -11.66 -2.97 1.00
CA ARG A 68 -10.49 -2.27 1.56
C ARG A 68 -10.71 -0.77 1.81
N ALA A 69 -11.95 -0.30 1.76
CA ALA A 69 -12.27 1.12 1.86
C ALA A 69 -12.29 1.66 3.30
N VAL A 70 -12.15 0.86 4.34
CA VAL A 70 -12.50 1.27 5.71
C VAL A 70 -11.36 1.28 6.72
N ASP A 71 -10.22 0.61 6.53
CA ASP A 71 -9.18 0.67 7.56
C ASP A 71 -7.75 0.78 7.03
N SER A 72 -7.22 1.98 7.15
CA SER A 72 -5.81 2.34 6.87
C SER A 72 -4.80 1.74 7.87
N SER A 73 -5.24 1.00 8.87
CA SER A 73 -4.39 0.44 9.94
C SER A 73 -4.11 -1.07 9.82
N THR A 74 -4.76 -1.80 8.88
CA THR A 74 -4.74 -3.28 8.88
C THR A 74 -4.06 -3.91 7.65
N VAL A 75 -3.29 -3.16 6.86
CA VAL A 75 -2.78 -3.60 5.54
C VAL A 75 -1.75 -4.75 5.60
N VAL A 76 -1.20 -5.09 6.77
CA VAL A 76 -0.08 -6.06 6.89
C VAL A 76 -0.45 -7.37 7.58
N THR A 77 -1.66 -7.52 8.15
CA THR A 77 -1.93 -8.58 9.15
C THR A 77 -2.79 -9.74 8.65
N THR A 78 -3.44 -9.68 7.49
CA THR A 78 -4.24 -10.81 6.99
C THR A 78 -3.46 -11.69 6.01
N GLY A 79 -3.44 -13.01 6.22
CA GLY A 79 -2.70 -14.00 5.42
C GLY A 79 -2.93 -13.94 3.90
N ASN A 80 -4.05 -13.36 3.44
CA ASN A 80 -4.33 -13.08 2.03
C ASN A 80 -3.55 -11.87 1.47
N ALA A 81 -2.89 -11.06 2.32
CA ALA A 81 -2.10 -9.91 1.91
C ALA A 81 -0.70 -10.27 1.40
N ILE A 82 -0.21 -11.49 1.71
CA ILE A 82 1.18 -11.90 1.40
C ILE A 82 1.50 -11.82 -0.09
N GLY A 83 0.57 -12.19 -0.97
CA GLY A 83 0.77 -12.10 -2.43
C GLY A 83 0.48 -10.73 -3.03
N SER A 84 -0.42 -9.93 -2.43
CA SER A 84 -0.85 -8.64 -2.98
C SER A 84 0.17 -7.52 -2.79
N VAL A 85 1.02 -7.59 -1.75
CA VAL A 85 1.99 -6.55 -1.42
C VAL A 85 2.99 -6.27 -2.56
N HIS A 86 3.26 -7.27 -3.40
CA HIS A 86 4.17 -7.13 -4.55
C HIS A 86 3.68 -6.15 -5.63
N TYR A 87 2.40 -5.78 -5.60
CA TYR A 87 1.78 -4.87 -6.57
C TYR A 87 1.33 -3.55 -5.93
N PHE A 88 1.58 -3.35 -4.63
CA PHE A 88 1.18 -2.14 -3.92
C PHE A 88 1.91 -0.92 -4.45
N SER A 89 1.16 0.16 -4.60
CA SER A 89 1.76 1.46 -4.82
C SER A 89 2.44 1.98 -3.53
N PRO A 90 3.44 2.88 -3.64
CA PRO A 90 4.09 3.48 -2.48
C PRO A 90 3.13 4.10 -1.46
N GLU A 91 2.06 4.73 -1.93
CA GLU A 91 1.02 5.31 -1.08
C GLU A 91 0.18 4.25 -0.37
N GLN A 92 -0.13 3.12 -1.03
CA GLN A 92 -0.78 1.98 -0.38
C GLN A 92 0.11 1.38 0.72
N ALA A 93 1.40 1.21 0.42
CA ALA A 93 2.37 0.69 1.36
C ALA A 93 2.56 1.59 2.60
N ARG A 94 2.34 2.91 2.45
CA ARG A 94 2.37 3.89 3.56
C ARG A 94 1.04 4.04 4.30
N GLY A 95 -0.05 3.40 3.84
CA GLY A 95 -1.40 3.66 4.36
C GLY A 95 -1.92 5.06 4.02
N GLY A 96 -1.43 5.65 2.92
CA GLY A 96 -1.79 6.99 2.48
C GLY A 96 -3.05 7.04 1.61
N TYR A 97 -3.35 8.23 1.08
CA TYR A 97 -4.49 8.43 0.19
C TYR A 97 -4.29 7.69 -1.14
N ILE A 98 -5.24 6.85 -1.49
CA ILE A 98 -5.23 6.02 -2.70
C ILE A 98 -6.15 6.64 -3.74
N ASP A 99 -5.62 6.90 -4.92
CA ASP A 99 -6.36 7.41 -6.07
C ASP A 99 -6.12 6.56 -7.34
N LYS A 100 -6.62 7.02 -8.48
CA LYS A 100 -6.47 6.35 -9.78
C LYS A 100 -5.02 6.12 -10.20
N THR A 101 -4.07 6.91 -9.69
CA THR A 101 -2.64 6.75 -10.00
C THR A 101 -2.01 5.55 -9.29
N SER A 102 -2.66 5.04 -8.23
CA SER A 102 -2.29 3.80 -7.57
C SER A 102 -2.56 2.58 -8.45
N ASP A 103 -3.71 2.54 -9.16
CA ASP A 103 -4.02 1.48 -10.12
C ASP A 103 -3.04 1.49 -11.31
N ILE A 104 -2.61 2.69 -11.75
CA ILE A 104 -1.59 2.85 -12.80
C ILE A 104 -0.25 2.26 -12.36
N TYR A 105 0.17 2.50 -11.13
CA TYR A 105 1.39 1.91 -10.56
C TYR A 105 1.30 0.38 -10.56
N SER A 106 0.22 -0.17 -10.03
CA SER A 106 0.00 -1.62 -9.97
C SER A 106 -0.02 -2.25 -11.36
N LEU A 107 -0.65 -1.60 -12.35
CA LEU A 107 -0.60 -2.04 -13.75
C LEU A 107 0.85 -2.03 -14.30
N GLY A 108 1.66 -1.03 -13.97
CA GLY A 108 3.08 -0.99 -14.32
C GLY A 108 3.85 -2.19 -13.77
N ILE A 109 3.58 -2.61 -12.52
CA ILE A 109 4.18 -3.81 -11.93
C ILE A 109 3.72 -5.09 -12.64
N VAL A 110 2.44 -5.19 -13.00
CA VAL A 110 1.92 -6.33 -13.80
C VAL A 110 2.61 -6.41 -15.16
N MET A 111 2.80 -5.26 -15.84
CA MET A 111 3.52 -5.20 -17.12
C MET A 111 4.99 -5.64 -16.97
N TYR A 112 5.63 -5.22 -15.89
CA TYR A 112 6.99 -5.66 -15.56
C TYR A 112 7.07 -7.18 -15.44
N GLU A 113 6.18 -7.78 -14.64
CA GLU A 113 6.13 -9.23 -14.43
C GLU A 113 5.82 -9.99 -15.71
N MET A 114 4.87 -9.52 -16.53
CA MET A 114 4.60 -10.13 -17.84
C MET A 114 5.81 -10.13 -18.76
N GLY A 115 6.57 -9.04 -18.80
CA GLY A 115 7.72 -8.88 -19.69
C GLY A 115 9.00 -9.57 -19.20
N THR A 116 9.15 -9.77 -17.89
CA THR A 116 10.39 -10.31 -17.30
C THR A 116 10.22 -11.68 -16.66
N LYS A 117 8.98 -12.11 -16.36
CA LYS A 117 8.65 -13.25 -15.50
C LYS A 117 9.14 -13.09 -14.05
N MET A 118 9.56 -11.90 -13.66
CA MET A 118 10.08 -11.59 -12.33
C MET A 118 9.31 -10.43 -11.70
N LEU A 119 9.22 -10.42 -10.38
CA LEU A 119 8.75 -9.26 -9.62
C LEU A 119 9.90 -8.26 -9.43
N PRO A 120 9.66 -6.94 -9.49
CA PRO A 120 10.73 -5.96 -9.30
C PRO A 120 11.29 -5.98 -7.88
N PHE A 121 10.48 -6.37 -6.90
CA PHE A 121 10.87 -6.43 -5.50
C PHE A 121 10.46 -7.75 -4.86
N GLU A 122 11.43 -8.37 -4.19
CA GLU A 122 11.26 -9.56 -3.36
C GLU A 122 11.82 -9.30 -1.97
N GLY A 123 11.36 -10.03 -0.96
CA GLY A 123 11.81 -9.87 0.42
C GLY A 123 11.35 -11.00 1.33
N GLU A 124 12.00 -11.16 2.46
CA GLU A 124 11.70 -12.21 3.46
C GLU A 124 10.34 -12.00 4.15
N SER A 125 9.78 -10.79 4.08
CA SER A 125 8.50 -10.46 4.66
C SER A 125 7.72 -9.47 3.77
N PRO A 126 6.37 -9.44 3.88
CA PRO A 126 5.55 -8.43 3.21
C PRO A 126 5.97 -7.00 3.53
N VAL A 127 6.42 -6.73 4.75
CA VAL A 127 6.91 -5.42 5.18
C VAL A 127 8.16 -5.02 4.41
N THR A 128 9.10 -5.95 4.20
CA THR A 128 10.31 -5.70 3.42
C THR A 128 9.98 -5.33 1.98
N VAL A 129 9.04 -6.03 1.36
CA VAL A 129 8.58 -5.74 0.00
C VAL A 129 7.89 -4.37 -0.07
N ALA A 130 7.01 -4.06 0.90
CA ALA A 130 6.35 -2.76 1.00
C ALA A 130 7.36 -1.61 1.13
N LEU A 131 8.40 -1.76 1.97
CA LEU A 131 9.46 -0.76 2.13
C LEU A 131 10.26 -0.54 0.84
N LYS A 132 10.48 -1.57 0.04
CA LYS A 132 11.11 -1.44 -1.28
C LYS A 132 10.23 -0.66 -2.26
N HIS A 133 8.92 -0.92 -2.29
CA HIS A 133 7.99 -0.10 -3.08
C HIS A 133 8.03 1.39 -2.68
N ILE A 134 8.28 1.69 -1.42
CA ILE A 134 8.37 3.05 -0.90
C ILE A 134 9.68 3.74 -1.30
N ASN A 135 10.82 3.03 -1.22
CA ASN A 135 12.14 3.64 -1.18
C ASN A 135 13.04 3.31 -2.37
N GLU A 136 12.84 2.17 -3.04
CA GLU A 136 13.73 1.70 -4.10
C GLU A 136 13.08 1.86 -5.48
N ASP A 137 13.81 2.37 -6.47
CA ASP A 137 13.37 2.39 -7.86
C ASP A 137 13.33 0.97 -8.42
N ILE A 138 12.39 0.69 -9.34
CA ILE A 138 12.34 -0.62 -9.96
C ILE A 138 13.59 -0.83 -10.84
N PRO A 139 14.17 -2.03 -10.84
CA PRO A 139 15.22 -2.36 -11.80
C PRO A 139 14.71 -2.21 -13.23
N SER A 140 15.58 -1.81 -14.17
CA SER A 140 15.22 -1.79 -15.58
C SER A 140 14.70 -3.16 -16.03
N PRO A 141 13.49 -3.27 -16.61
CA PRO A 141 12.98 -4.56 -17.09
C PRO A 141 13.87 -5.15 -18.20
N ARG A 142 14.54 -4.30 -18.98
CA ARG A 142 15.47 -4.74 -20.02
C ARG A 142 16.79 -5.30 -19.48
N SER A 143 17.10 -5.11 -18.20
CA SER A 143 18.22 -5.82 -17.55
C SER A 143 17.95 -7.32 -17.38
N TYR A 144 16.67 -7.73 -17.38
CA TYR A 144 16.23 -9.13 -17.28
C TYR A 144 15.76 -9.70 -18.61
N ASN A 145 15.19 -8.87 -19.49
CA ASN A 145 14.76 -9.28 -20.82
C ASN A 145 15.11 -8.20 -21.87
N THR A 146 16.23 -8.39 -22.57
CA THR A 146 16.74 -7.45 -23.58
C THR A 146 15.87 -7.33 -24.81
N GLU A 147 14.96 -8.29 -25.06
CA GLU A 147 14.02 -8.29 -26.19
C GLU A 147 12.88 -7.28 -26.02
N LEU A 148 12.67 -6.77 -24.82
CA LEU A 148 11.65 -5.75 -24.58
C LEU A 148 12.03 -4.45 -25.32
N SER A 149 11.01 -3.82 -25.91
CA SER A 149 11.17 -2.53 -26.58
C SER A 149 11.50 -1.41 -25.58
N THR A 150 12.27 -0.41 -26.02
CA THR A 150 12.61 0.74 -25.17
C THR A 150 11.39 1.54 -24.76
N SER A 151 10.41 1.69 -25.65
CA SER A 151 9.18 2.41 -25.33
C SER A 151 8.32 1.69 -24.27
N LEU A 152 8.30 0.33 -24.27
CA LEU A 152 7.62 -0.43 -23.20
C LEU A 152 8.33 -0.25 -21.86
N GLU A 153 9.67 -0.32 -21.84
CA GLU A 153 10.45 -0.02 -20.63
C GLU A 153 10.13 1.36 -20.09
N ASP A 154 10.15 2.40 -20.94
CA ASP A 154 9.85 3.77 -20.55
C ASP A 154 8.43 3.91 -19.98
N ILE A 155 7.43 3.21 -20.54
CA ILE A 155 6.07 3.18 -20.04
C ILE A 155 6.02 2.56 -18.65
N ILE A 156 6.68 1.42 -18.46
CA ILE A 156 6.74 0.73 -17.15
C ILE A 156 7.41 1.63 -16.11
N ILE A 157 8.58 2.21 -16.43
CA ILE A 157 9.31 3.11 -15.53
C ILE A 157 8.47 4.33 -15.15
N LYS A 158 7.77 4.95 -16.12
CA LYS A 158 6.89 6.09 -15.85
C LYS A 158 5.70 5.71 -14.98
N ALA A 159 5.04 4.60 -15.26
CA ALA A 159 3.90 4.13 -14.48
C ALA A 159 4.29 3.82 -13.01
N THR A 160 5.51 3.36 -12.78
CA THR A 160 6.02 2.94 -11.46
C THR A 160 6.85 3.99 -10.73
N GLN A 161 6.76 5.26 -11.14
CA GLN A 161 7.38 6.36 -10.39
C GLN A 161 6.86 6.44 -8.95
N LYS A 162 7.74 6.77 -8.00
CA LYS A 162 7.41 6.78 -6.56
C LYS A 162 6.38 7.84 -6.21
N LYS A 163 6.53 9.02 -6.78
CA LYS A 163 5.60 10.13 -6.57
C LYS A 163 4.45 10.03 -7.58
N PRO A 164 3.18 10.06 -7.14
CA PRO A 164 2.01 9.99 -8.02
C PRO A 164 2.03 11.06 -9.13
N GLU A 165 2.52 12.27 -8.83
CA GLU A 165 2.61 13.38 -9.77
C GLU A 165 3.63 13.14 -10.91
N ASN A 166 4.55 12.20 -10.76
CA ASN A 166 5.53 11.82 -11.77
C ASN A 166 5.05 10.68 -12.68
N ARG A 167 3.90 10.05 -12.35
CA ARG A 167 3.26 9.01 -13.15
C ARG A 167 2.39 9.60 -14.25
N TYR A 168 1.65 8.76 -14.91
CA TYR A 168 0.54 9.18 -15.75
C TYR A 168 -0.58 9.80 -14.90
N ARG A 169 -1.11 10.95 -15.31
CA ARG A 169 -2.18 11.65 -14.58
C ARG A 169 -3.49 10.87 -14.59
N ASN A 170 -3.71 10.13 -15.64
CA ASN A 170 -4.86 9.26 -15.84
C ASN A 170 -4.51 8.11 -16.78
N ILE A 171 -5.36 7.12 -16.79
CA ILE A 171 -5.16 5.91 -17.60
C ILE A 171 -5.22 6.20 -19.12
N ASP A 172 -5.93 7.24 -19.54
CA ASP A 172 -6.04 7.62 -20.97
C ASP A 172 -4.67 8.05 -21.54
N GLU A 173 -3.86 8.76 -20.75
CA GLU A 173 -2.49 9.13 -21.14
C GLU A 173 -1.61 7.88 -21.29
N MET A 174 -1.75 6.89 -20.40
CA MET A 174 -1.01 5.64 -20.48
C MET A 174 -1.42 4.81 -21.71
N ILE A 175 -2.73 4.73 -22.01
CA ILE A 175 -3.23 4.05 -23.21
C ILE A 175 -2.63 4.66 -24.48
N LYS A 176 -2.57 5.97 -24.60
CA LYS A 176 -1.98 6.65 -25.76
C LYS A 176 -0.49 6.29 -25.95
N ASP A 177 0.28 6.28 -24.85
CA ASP A 177 1.69 5.90 -24.95
C ASP A 177 1.83 4.41 -25.31
N MET A 178 0.95 3.52 -24.81
CA MET A 178 0.92 2.11 -25.21
C MET A 178 0.56 1.91 -26.69
N GLU A 179 -0.44 2.62 -27.21
CA GLU A 179 -0.81 2.60 -28.63
C GLU A 179 0.35 3.10 -29.51
N GLN A 180 1.02 4.17 -29.08
CA GLN A 180 2.18 4.70 -29.79
C GLN A 180 3.37 3.74 -29.74
N SER A 181 3.55 3.00 -28.65
CA SER A 181 4.59 1.99 -28.49
C SER A 181 4.44 0.83 -29.46
N LEU A 182 3.21 0.39 -29.77
CA LEU A 182 2.94 -0.62 -30.80
C LEU A 182 3.37 -0.15 -32.18
N GLN A 183 3.26 1.15 -32.49
CA GLN A 183 3.66 1.72 -33.78
C GLN A 183 5.16 2.03 -33.83
N HIS A 184 5.74 2.44 -32.71
CA HIS A 184 7.12 2.89 -32.58
C HIS A 184 7.82 2.23 -31.38
N PRO A 185 8.14 0.92 -31.44
CA PRO A 185 8.66 0.16 -30.29
C PRO A 185 9.95 0.73 -29.68
N ASN A 186 10.77 1.38 -30.48
CA ASN A 186 12.03 2.00 -30.03
C ASN A 186 11.97 3.55 -30.05
N GLY A 187 10.76 4.11 -30.04
CA GLY A 187 10.56 5.56 -30.01
C GLY A 187 10.78 6.13 -28.61
N SER A 188 11.43 7.31 -28.54
CA SER A 188 11.62 8.07 -27.30
C SER A 188 10.56 9.18 -27.17
N PHE A 189 9.29 8.80 -26.96
CA PHE A 189 8.17 9.74 -26.85
C PHE A 189 7.58 9.79 -25.43
N VAL A 190 7.87 8.81 -24.60
CA VAL A 190 7.43 8.77 -23.21
C VAL A 190 8.21 9.81 -22.39
N LYS A 191 7.50 10.78 -21.86
CA LYS A 191 8.13 11.81 -21.00
C LYS A 191 8.19 11.29 -19.57
N ILE A 192 9.37 10.91 -19.12
CA ILE A 192 9.67 10.60 -17.72
C ILE A 192 10.17 11.90 -17.08
N PRO A 193 9.59 12.36 -15.95
CA PRO A 193 10.10 13.56 -15.26
C PRO A 193 11.54 13.33 -14.81
N ASP A 194 12.43 14.25 -15.23
CA ASP A 194 13.85 14.20 -14.91
C ASP A 194 14.03 14.71 -13.47
N ILE A 195 14.21 13.80 -12.52
CA ILE A 195 14.32 14.12 -11.09
C ILE A 195 15.63 14.87 -10.80
N GLU A 196 16.68 14.65 -11.61
CA GLU A 196 17.98 15.31 -11.42
C GLU A 196 17.96 16.79 -11.86
N ASN A 197 17.05 17.16 -12.76
CA ASN A 197 16.92 18.51 -13.28
C ASN A 197 15.68 19.26 -12.82
N SER A 198 14.97 18.79 -11.80
CA SER A 198 13.93 19.61 -11.16
C SER A 198 14.62 20.87 -10.64
N PRO A 199 14.25 22.10 -11.10
CA PRO A 199 14.86 23.29 -10.58
C PRO A 199 14.59 23.32 -9.08
N THR A 200 15.64 23.09 -8.30
CA THR A 200 15.63 23.48 -6.90
C THR A 200 15.17 24.92 -6.93
N ILE A 201 14.03 25.24 -6.33
CA ILE A 201 13.63 26.61 -6.15
C ILE A 201 14.75 27.21 -5.32
N GLN A 202 15.71 27.90 -5.99
CA GLN A 202 16.68 28.72 -5.31
C GLN A 202 15.86 29.85 -4.69
N MET A 203 15.56 29.68 -3.41
CA MET A 203 14.99 30.79 -2.63
C MET A 203 15.91 31.96 -2.83
N SER A 204 15.36 33.04 -3.33
CA SER A 204 16.13 34.27 -3.54
C SER A 204 16.70 34.71 -2.18
N GLU A 205 17.85 35.39 -2.18
CA GLU A 205 18.39 35.94 -0.94
C GLU A 205 17.39 36.84 -0.19
N GLN A 206 16.40 37.38 -0.90
CA GLN A 206 15.31 38.16 -0.33
C GLN A 206 14.32 37.31 0.47
N ASP A 207 13.99 36.10 -0.01
CA ASP A 207 13.10 35.16 0.69
C ASP A 207 13.78 34.57 1.93
N MET A 208 15.09 34.33 1.88
CA MET A 208 15.89 33.92 3.05
C MET A 208 15.99 35.00 4.11
N LYS A 209 16.01 36.29 3.73
CA LYS A 209 16.00 37.42 4.68
C LYS A 209 14.65 37.56 5.39
N LEU A 210 13.53 37.28 4.70
CA LEU A 210 12.19 37.28 5.28
C LEU A 210 12.00 36.17 6.33
N LEU A 211 12.61 34.99 6.13
CA LEU A 211 12.54 33.87 7.07
C LEU A 211 13.48 34.04 8.29
N ARG A 212 14.52 34.83 8.19
CA ARG A 212 15.46 35.11 9.30
C ARG A 212 14.97 36.12 10.32
N GLY A 213 13.81 36.74 10.11
CA GLY A 213 13.10 37.49 11.15
C GLY A 213 13.84 38.74 11.65
N ASP A 214 14.68 39.37 10.82
CA ASP A 214 15.33 40.63 11.19
C ASP A 214 14.34 41.81 11.13
N LYS A 215 13.60 41.98 12.22
CA LYS A 215 12.98 43.24 12.54
C LYS A 215 14.07 44.21 13.02
N LYS A 216 14.56 45.06 12.13
CA LYS A 216 15.16 46.34 12.56
C LYS A 216 14.64 47.49 11.71
N ASN A 217 14.05 48.40 12.44
CA ASN A 217 13.44 49.65 12.06
C ASN A 217 14.27 50.50 11.09
N SER A 218 13.58 51.03 10.12
CA SER A 218 13.94 52.22 9.37
C SER A 218 14.03 53.45 10.29
N ILE A 219 15.07 54.23 10.21
CA ILE A 219 15.05 55.70 10.36
C ILE A 219 16.38 56.28 9.79
N ASN A 220 16.20 57.06 8.74
CA ASN A 220 16.92 58.24 8.25
C ASN A 220 18.45 58.36 8.20
N GLU A 221 18.89 58.54 6.92
CA GLU A 221 19.59 59.73 6.33
C GLU A 221 20.75 60.36 7.07
N ASN A 222 21.81 60.43 6.42
CA ASN A 222 22.67 61.52 5.93
C ASN A 222 24.19 61.29 6.13
N LYS A 223 24.85 61.41 4.98
CA LYS A 223 26.18 61.91 4.70
C LYS A 223 27.17 62.13 5.88
N GLU A 224 28.36 61.57 5.74
CA GLU A 224 29.57 62.32 5.44
C GLU A 224 30.81 61.41 5.32
N GLU A 225 31.69 61.81 4.44
CA GLU A 225 33.02 61.26 4.15
C GLU A 225 33.99 61.34 5.32
N VAL A 226 35.12 60.63 5.12
CA VAL A 226 36.49 60.81 5.70
C VAL A 226 36.82 59.87 6.88
N ASP A 227 37.62 58.94 6.75
CA ASP A 227 39.06 58.84 6.96
C ASP A 227 39.56 57.38 7.03
N LYS A 228 40.63 57.16 6.27
CA LYS A 228 41.45 55.96 6.38
C LYS A 228 42.25 56.02 7.67
N LYS A 229 42.04 55.00 8.54
CA LYS A 229 43.08 54.62 9.51
C LYS A 229 43.37 53.12 9.36
N GLU A 230 44.65 52.90 9.07
CA GLU A 230 45.34 51.63 9.14
C GLU A 230 45.01 50.92 10.47
N GLN A 231 44.48 49.71 10.40
CA GLN A 231 44.41 48.80 11.57
C GLN A 231 45.57 47.80 11.47
N VAL A 232 46.43 47.90 12.43
CA VAL A 232 47.51 46.98 12.80
C VAL A 232 46.88 45.58 13.04
N PRO A 233 47.48 44.47 12.56
CA PRO A 233 46.98 43.15 12.84
C PRO A 233 47.19 42.79 14.32
N GLU A 234 46.10 42.64 15.06
CA GLU A 234 46.14 42.03 16.39
C GLU A 234 46.52 40.54 16.24
N GLU A 235 47.62 40.18 16.85
CA GLU A 235 48.13 38.84 17.00
C GLU A 235 47.17 38.05 17.92
N LYS A 236 46.27 37.22 17.35
CA LYS A 236 45.36 36.39 18.10
C LYS A 236 46.10 35.26 18.79
N ASP A 237 46.07 35.26 20.12
CA ASP A 237 46.66 34.25 21.01
C ASP A 237 46.14 32.83 20.58
N PRO A 238 47.03 31.89 20.29
CA PRO A 238 46.66 30.51 19.87
C PRO A 238 45.83 29.76 20.91
N ARG A 239 45.72 30.21 22.16
CA ARG A 239 44.85 29.63 23.19
C ARG A 239 43.38 29.86 22.99
N GLU A 240 42.96 30.98 22.34
CA GLU A 240 41.55 31.26 22.06
C GLU A 240 40.92 30.23 21.07
N LYS A 241 41.71 29.75 20.12
CA LYS A 241 41.25 28.73 19.15
C LYS A 241 40.96 27.37 19.82
N TRP A 242 41.67 27.03 20.87
CA TRP A 242 41.45 25.77 21.61
C TRP A 242 40.27 25.88 22.56
N VAL A 243 39.97 27.03 23.12
CA VAL A 243 38.79 27.26 23.98
C VAL A 243 37.51 27.23 23.15
N THR A 244 37.52 27.87 21.97
CA THR A 244 36.35 27.85 21.06
C THR A 244 36.15 26.46 20.46
N ALA A 245 37.20 25.71 20.09
CA ALA A 245 37.10 24.33 19.64
C ALA A 245 36.54 23.40 20.73
N GLY A 246 36.97 23.58 22.00
CA GLY A 246 36.46 22.85 23.14
C GLY A 246 34.97 23.13 23.41
N ALA A 247 34.53 24.39 23.32
CA ALA A 247 33.14 24.77 23.50
C ALA A 247 32.23 24.22 22.40
N VAL A 248 32.69 24.20 21.15
CA VAL A 248 31.97 23.60 20.04
C VAL A 248 31.86 22.07 20.20
N PHE A 249 32.94 21.40 20.62
CA PHE A 249 32.95 19.97 20.86
C PHE A 249 32.02 19.55 22.01
N THR A 250 31.99 20.30 23.11
CA THR A 250 31.05 20.05 24.22
C THR A 250 29.60 20.28 23.81
N ALA A 251 29.30 21.29 22.98
CA ALA A 251 27.97 21.50 22.43
C ALA A 251 27.52 20.34 21.52
N PHE A 252 28.41 19.80 20.68
CA PHE A 252 28.13 18.61 19.88
C PHE A 252 27.83 17.37 20.71
N ILE A 253 28.60 17.13 21.78
CA ILE A 253 28.35 16.02 22.71
C ILE A 253 26.98 16.19 23.40
N LEU A 254 26.64 17.39 23.82
CA LEU A 254 25.37 17.67 24.47
C LEU A 254 24.18 17.43 23.51
N ILE A 255 24.27 17.89 22.26
CA ILE A 255 23.26 17.67 21.22
C ILE A 255 23.13 16.15 20.94
N PHE A 256 24.25 15.42 20.85
CA PHE A 256 24.23 13.98 20.61
C PHE A 256 23.57 13.22 21.76
N VAL A 257 23.87 13.57 23.02
CA VAL A 257 23.24 12.95 24.21
C VAL A 257 21.75 13.25 24.26
N ILE A 258 21.32 14.49 24.00
CA ILE A 258 19.92 14.87 23.98
C ILE A 258 19.19 14.14 22.85
N SER A 259 19.81 14.03 21.66
CA SER A 259 19.27 13.28 20.53
C SER A 259 19.12 11.80 20.84
N ALA A 260 20.12 11.18 21.46
CA ALA A 260 20.07 9.77 21.85
C ALA A 260 18.98 9.47 22.91
N ILE A 261 18.79 10.39 23.87
CA ILE A 261 17.71 10.31 24.87
C ILE A 261 16.35 10.51 24.18
N GLY A 262 16.25 11.48 23.27
CA GLY A 262 15.03 11.74 22.49
C GLY A 262 14.62 10.53 21.64
N ILE A 263 15.57 9.89 20.97
CA ILE A 263 15.32 8.68 20.16
C ILE A 263 14.83 7.53 21.04
N LYS A 264 15.45 7.29 22.20
CA LYS A 264 14.99 6.25 23.15
C LYS A 264 13.58 6.54 23.70
N PHE A 265 13.29 7.81 23.97
CA PHE A 265 11.98 8.23 24.44
C PHE A 265 10.91 8.04 23.37
N ILE A 266 11.21 8.41 22.11
CA ILE A 266 10.33 8.20 20.95
C ILE A 266 10.15 6.69 20.67
N GLN A 267 11.19 5.86 20.73
CA GLN A 267 11.07 4.42 20.57
C GLN A 267 10.16 3.79 21.63
N SER A 268 10.28 4.19 22.89
CA SER A 268 9.39 3.71 23.98
C SER A 268 7.93 4.13 23.81
N TYR A 269 7.66 5.24 23.10
CA TYR A 269 6.29 5.69 22.77
C TYR A 269 5.71 5.03 21.52
N LEU A 270 6.58 4.55 20.62
CA LEU A 270 6.22 3.92 19.35
C LEU A 270 6.20 2.38 19.42
N GLU A 271 6.59 1.77 20.53
CA GLU A 271 6.45 0.32 20.68
C GLU A 271 4.93 -0.02 20.70
N PRO A 272 4.45 -0.77 19.68
CA PRO A 272 3.05 -1.17 19.64
C PRO A 272 2.78 -2.07 20.85
N LYS A 273 1.84 -1.68 21.70
CA LYS A 273 1.36 -2.55 22.78
C LYS A 273 0.53 -3.64 22.15
N VAL A 274 1.01 -4.85 22.18
CA VAL A 274 0.38 -6.02 21.58
C VAL A 274 -0.08 -7.01 22.65
N VAL A 275 -1.13 -7.76 22.34
CA VAL A 275 -1.71 -8.78 23.21
C VAL A 275 -2.09 -10.01 22.38
N ALA A 276 -2.01 -11.20 22.98
CA ALA A 276 -2.44 -12.43 22.35
C ALA A 276 -3.97 -12.58 22.52
N VAL A 277 -4.65 -12.91 21.41
CA VAL A 277 -6.10 -13.18 21.39
C VAL A 277 -6.40 -14.43 22.22
N PRO A 278 -7.33 -14.35 23.18
CA PRO A 278 -7.74 -15.53 23.95
C PRO A 278 -8.66 -16.45 23.14
N SER A 279 -8.83 -17.69 23.62
CA SER A 279 -9.81 -18.63 23.06
C SER A 279 -11.22 -18.20 23.44
N LEU A 280 -12.07 -17.98 22.44
CA LEU A 280 -13.47 -17.56 22.61
C LEU A 280 -14.47 -18.64 22.18
N VAL A 281 -14.00 -19.65 21.44
CA VAL A 281 -14.86 -20.73 20.93
C VAL A 281 -15.54 -21.45 22.08
N ASN A 282 -16.85 -21.68 21.95
CA ASN A 282 -17.71 -22.32 22.95
C ASN A 282 -18.00 -21.50 24.24
N LEU A 283 -17.57 -20.23 24.30
CA LEU A 283 -17.97 -19.26 25.35
C LEU A 283 -19.29 -18.58 24.99
N ASP A 284 -20.01 -18.11 26.00
CA ASP A 284 -21.13 -17.19 25.80
C ASP A 284 -20.62 -15.78 25.44
N ILE A 285 -21.42 -15.02 24.70
CA ILE A 285 -21.05 -13.65 24.24
C ILE A 285 -20.59 -12.75 25.39
N GLU A 286 -21.29 -12.80 26.55
CA GLU A 286 -20.97 -11.96 27.71
C GLU A 286 -19.63 -12.38 28.36
N GLU A 287 -19.34 -13.70 28.43
CA GLU A 287 -18.08 -14.21 28.94
C GLU A 287 -16.92 -13.85 28.00
N ALA A 288 -17.12 -13.99 26.70
CA ALA A 288 -16.13 -13.61 25.69
C ALA A 288 -15.83 -12.11 25.70
N LYS A 289 -16.87 -11.28 25.86
CA LYS A 289 -16.74 -9.83 25.97
C LYS A 289 -15.93 -9.43 27.20
N ALA A 290 -16.23 -10.02 28.37
CA ALA A 290 -15.46 -9.74 29.59
C ALA A 290 -13.98 -10.14 29.45
N LEU A 291 -13.71 -11.28 28.82
CA LEU A 291 -12.36 -11.77 28.57
C LEU A 291 -11.56 -10.88 27.61
N LEU A 292 -12.21 -10.35 26.58
CA LEU A 292 -11.60 -9.42 25.63
C LEU A 292 -11.38 -8.03 26.25
N GLU A 293 -12.32 -7.53 27.06
CA GLU A 293 -12.17 -6.27 27.79
C GLU A 293 -11.00 -6.33 28.78
N GLU A 294 -10.77 -7.45 29.48
CA GLU A 294 -9.57 -7.64 30.31
C GLU A 294 -8.26 -7.53 29.52
N LYS A 295 -8.30 -7.89 28.26
CA LYS A 295 -7.16 -7.81 27.32
C LYS A 295 -7.10 -6.51 26.54
N GLU A 296 -7.95 -5.54 26.84
CA GLU A 296 -8.10 -4.30 26.08
C GLU A 296 -8.38 -4.57 24.58
N LEU A 297 -9.22 -5.59 24.28
CA LEU A 297 -9.70 -5.94 22.95
C LEU A 297 -11.21 -5.70 22.85
N ILE A 298 -11.72 -5.58 21.63
CA ILE A 298 -13.13 -5.27 21.35
C ILE A 298 -13.78 -6.50 20.70
N LEU A 299 -14.90 -6.97 21.28
CA LEU A 299 -15.71 -8.03 20.66
C LEU A 299 -16.61 -7.43 19.59
N LYS A 300 -16.67 -8.09 18.43
CA LYS A 300 -17.58 -7.77 17.33
C LYS A 300 -18.24 -9.03 16.82
N VAL A 301 -19.57 -9.11 16.89
CA VAL A 301 -20.33 -10.19 16.26
C VAL A 301 -20.42 -9.88 14.76
N SER A 302 -19.83 -10.75 13.93
CA SER A 302 -19.81 -10.59 12.47
C SER A 302 -20.95 -11.31 11.78
N ASP A 303 -21.35 -12.48 12.29
CA ASP A 303 -22.41 -13.30 11.70
C ASP A 303 -23.02 -14.24 12.74
N GLU A 304 -24.15 -14.86 12.36
CA GLU A 304 -24.81 -15.94 13.12
C GLU A 304 -25.06 -17.12 12.19
N ALA A 305 -24.72 -18.34 12.63
CA ALA A 305 -24.87 -19.56 11.84
C ALA A 305 -25.46 -20.69 12.65
N TYR A 306 -26.14 -21.63 11.98
CA TYR A 306 -26.56 -22.89 12.61
C TYR A 306 -25.35 -23.80 12.84
N HIS A 307 -25.36 -24.53 13.96
CA HIS A 307 -24.28 -25.46 14.29
C HIS A 307 -24.83 -26.67 15.06
N ASP A 308 -24.44 -27.87 14.62
CA ASP A 308 -25.04 -29.12 15.15
C ASP A 308 -24.60 -29.45 16.58
N GLU A 309 -23.38 -29.02 16.99
CA GLU A 309 -22.80 -29.40 18.28
C GLU A 309 -22.73 -28.22 19.27
N ILE A 310 -22.68 -26.98 18.79
CA ILE A 310 -22.55 -25.79 19.65
C ILE A 310 -23.94 -25.21 19.91
N PRO A 311 -24.37 -25.11 21.19
CA PRO A 311 -25.66 -24.53 21.56
C PRO A 311 -25.86 -23.11 21.09
N GLU A 312 -27.12 -22.68 20.96
CA GLU A 312 -27.52 -21.32 20.67
C GLU A 312 -26.89 -20.30 21.67
N GLY A 313 -26.42 -19.17 21.17
CA GLY A 313 -25.81 -18.10 21.92
C GLY A 313 -24.31 -18.25 22.19
N LYS A 314 -23.70 -19.37 21.81
CA LYS A 314 -22.27 -19.60 21.98
C LYS A 314 -21.48 -19.30 20.71
N ILE A 315 -20.20 -18.98 20.87
CA ILE A 315 -19.29 -18.65 19.76
C ILE A 315 -18.86 -19.92 19.05
N ILE A 316 -19.07 -19.97 17.73
CA ILE A 316 -18.66 -21.07 16.83
C ILE A 316 -17.22 -20.86 16.36
N MET A 317 -16.88 -19.61 15.97
CA MET A 317 -15.64 -19.25 15.34
C MET A 317 -15.23 -17.85 15.75
N GLN A 318 -13.94 -17.58 15.78
CA GLN A 318 -13.36 -16.29 16.03
C GLN A 318 -12.33 -15.95 14.97
N ASP A 319 -12.16 -14.69 14.68
CA ASP A 319 -11.10 -14.12 13.85
C ASP A 319 -10.61 -12.81 14.49
N PRO A 320 -9.32 -12.68 14.85
CA PRO A 320 -8.22 -13.65 14.67
C PRO A 320 -8.30 -14.90 15.57
N GLU A 321 -7.61 -15.96 15.13
CA GLU A 321 -7.52 -17.22 15.90
C GLU A 321 -6.83 -17.01 17.26
N GLU A 322 -7.11 -17.95 18.20
CA GLU A 322 -6.45 -18.01 19.51
C GLU A 322 -4.93 -17.95 19.39
N GLY A 323 -4.28 -17.14 20.23
CA GLY A 323 -2.83 -16.98 20.27
C GLY A 323 -2.26 -15.99 19.24
N THR A 324 -3.07 -15.48 18.31
CA THR A 324 -2.64 -14.43 17.39
C THR A 324 -2.31 -13.15 18.16
N ILE A 325 -1.15 -12.55 17.86
CA ILE A 325 -0.71 -11.31 18.51
C ILE A 325 -1.26 -10.12 17.74
N ILE A 326 -2.10 -9.31 18.39
CA ILE A 326 -2.74 -8.12 17.82
C ILE A 326 -2.52 -6.88 18.69
N ASN A 327 -2.76 -5.71 18.16
CA ASN A 327 -2.65 -4.45 18.90
C ASN A 327 -3.78 -4.33 19.94
N LEU A 328 -3.51 -3.61 21.03
CA LEU A 328 -4.58 -3.21 21.96
C LEU A 328 -5.67 -2.42 21.22
N ASN A 329 -6.91 -2.54 21.70
CA ASN A 329 -8.12 -1.96 21.08
C ASN A 329 -8.47 -2.47 19.68
N SER A 330 -7.87 -3.60 19.23
CA SER A 330 -8.28 -4.27 18.01
C SER A 330 -9.59 -5.02 18.20
N GLU A 331 -10.39 -5.14 17.13
CA GLU A 331 -11.61 -5.94 17.11
C GLU A 331 -11.28 -7.43 16.95
N VAL A 332 -12.01 -8.28 17.67
CA VAL A 332 -12.05 -9.73 17.48
C VAL A 332 -13.45 -10.06 17.00
N GLU A 333 -13.54 -10.50 15.75
CA GLU A 333 -14.82 -10.89 15.14
C GLU A 333 -15.19 -12.32 15.56
N VAL A 334 -16.48 -12.53 15.86
CA VAL A 334 -17.00 -13.83 16.24
C VAL A 334 -18.26 -14.16 15.48
N VAL A 335 -18.44 -15.46 15.19
CA VAL A 335 -19.67 -16.02 14.66
C VAL A 335 -20.40 -16.74 15.79
N VAL A 336 -21.68 -16.44 15.96
CA VAL A 336 -22.50 -16.97 17.06
C VAL A 336 -23.41 -18.08 16.57
N SER A 337 -23.60 -19.14 17.39
CA SER A 337 -24.49 -20.26 17.09
C SER A 337 -25.96 -19.87 17.23
N LYS A 338 -26.77 -20.21 16.23
CA LYS A 338 -28.24 -20.26 16.28
C LYS A 338 -28.76 -21.60 16.79
N GLY A 339 -27.88 -22.49 17.28
CA GLY A 339 -28.21 -23.84 17.60
C GLY A 339 -28.42 -24.73 16.38
N VAL A 340 -29.09 -25.84 16.57
CA VAL A 340 -29.38 -26.83 15.51
C VAL A 340 -30.44 -26.28 14.56
N GLN A 341 -30.21 -26.42 13.26
CA GLN A 341 -31.23 -26.04 12.30
C GLN A 341 -32.43 -27.00 12.43
N THR A 342 -33.56 -26.49 12.87
CA THR A 342 -34.79 -27.25 12.95
C THR A 342 -35.70 -26.94 11.79
N VAL A 343 -36.34 -27.96 11.25
CA VAL A 343 -37.40 -27.84 10.24
C VAL A 343 -38.75 -28.21 10.85
N GLU A 344 -39.79 -27.50 10.47
CA GLU A 344 -41.15 -27.82 10.94
C GLU A 344 -41.66 -29.07 10.19
N VAL A 345 -41.97 -30.10 10.94
CA VAL A 345 -42.47 -31.33 10.35
C VAL A 345 -43.93 -31.12 9.88
N PRO A 346 -44.23 -31.28 8.59
CA PRO A 346 -45.58 -31.08 8.09
C PRO A 346 -46.55 -32.13 8.62
N ASP A 347 -47.83 -31.79 8.76
CA ASP A 347 -48.86 -32.70 9.15
C ASP A 347 -49.10 -33.74 8.04
N VAL A 348 -48.68 -34.96 8.33
CA VAL A 348 -48.78 -36.12 7.45
C VAL A 348 -49.86 -37.11 7.90
N GLU A 349 -50.66 -36.84 8.97
CA GLU A 349 -51.74 -37.67 9.41
C GLU A 349 -52.82 -37.84 8.35
N ASN A 350 -53.29 -39.03 8.16
CA ASN A 350 -54.32 -39.42 7.17
C ASN A 350 -53.94 -39.06 5.69
N ARG A 351 -52.66 -38.94 5.38
CA ARG A 351 -52.15 -38.78 4.01
C ARG A 351 -51.79 -40.13 3.41
N ASP A 352 -51.82 -40.21 2.08
CA ASP A 352 -51.28 -41.36 1.37
C ASP A 352 -49.78 -41.51 1.63
N TYR A 353 -49.30 -42.75 1.77
CA TYR A 353 -47.91 -43.06 2.14
C TYR A 353 -46.90 -42.44 1.16
N ALA A 354 -47.18 -42.53 -0.15
CA ALA A 354 -46.25 -41.99 -1.15
C ALA A 354 -46.18 -40.48 -1.09
N TYR A 355 -47.30 -39.81 -0.83
CA TYR A 355 -47.35 -38.34 -0.68
C TYR A 355 -46.70 -37.89 0.63
N ALA A 356 -46.96 -38.57 1.75
CA ALA A 356 -46.34 -38.28 3.02
C ALA A 356 -44.81 -38.47 2.98
N LYS A 357 -44.33 -39.50 2.30
CA LYS A 357 -42.92 -39.78 2.10
C LYS A 357 -42.26 -38.65 1.29
N SER A 358 -42.84 -38.20 0.19
CA SER A 358 -42.32 -37.09 -0.61
C SER A 358 -42.25 -35.80 0.19
N MET A 359 -43.26 -35.46 1.00
CA MET A 359 -43.26 -34.27 1.86
C MET A 359 -42.14 -34.27 2.93
N LEU A 360 -41.76 -35.47 3.40
CA LEU A 360 -40.68 -35.61 4.40
C LEU A 360 -39.28 -35.69 3.77
N GLU A 361 -39.18 -36.15 2.52
CA GLU A 361 -37.92 -36.20 1.76
C GLU A 361 -37.55 -34.83 1.17
N ASP A 362 -38.49 -33.89 1.04
CA ASP A 362 -38.27 -32.52 0.57
C ASP A 362 -37.86 -31.55 1.70
N LEU A 363 -37.74 -32.01 2.94
CA LEU A 363 -37.28 -31.25 4.12
C LEU A 363 -35.78 -31.38 4.37
#